data_921d00485f746c252d0812cb1a08d477
#
_entry.id   921d00485f746c252d0812cb1a08d477
#
_cell.length_a   1.000
_cell.length_b   1.000
_cell.length_c   1.000
_cell.angle_alpha   90.00
_cell.angle_beta   90.00
_cell.angle_gamma   90.00
#
_symmetry.space_group_name_H-M   'P 1'
#
loop_
_entity.id
_entity.type
_entity.pdbx_description
1 polymer ?
#
loop_
_entity_poly.entity_id
_entity_poly.type
_entity_poly.pdbx_seq_one_letter_code
_entity_poly.pdbx_strand_id
1 'polypeptide(L)'
;MESMVERFVRYTSINTRSNEESTTIPSTQTQVDFATNVLVPDLKAIGLDEVIYNRENGFVIGTLNANTDEKAPAIGFIAHMDTADYNAENIKPRIVENYDGNDICLNEEHQIYTRRADFPNLKNYIGKSLVVTDGLTLLGGDDKAGICEIMEALAYLVAHPEIKHGKIMCAFGPDEEIGTGADHFDVKQFPVDYAYTIDGESLGQLEYETFNAAGGTVTLKGVSVHTGTAKGIMINCAKLAMQFDALLPGAAVPEHTCGRQGFFMLMSMETQVDTGKMNYIIRDHDKELFEAKKAFFLQAGQTLNEIYGREVCEVSVKDQYYNMYDIIKDNMECVNVAKAAMEKAGITPICDPIRGGTDGSKISFMGIPTPNIFTGVENLHGRHEFACIDDMKKAVEIIVNIVNIEK
;
A
#
# COMPACT_ATOMS: atom_id res chain seq x y z
N MET A 1 6.23 -14.14 -26.77
CA MET A 1 5.48 -13.44 -25.73
C MET A 1 6.44 -12.43 -25.12
N GLU A 2 5.98 -11.22 -24.77
CA GLU A 2 6.78 -10.21 -24.07
C GLU A 2 7.27 -10.78 -22.72
N SER A 3 8.52 -10.54 -22.34
CA SER A 3 9.03 -10.99 -21.05
C SER A 3 8.48 -10.13 -19.91
N MET A 4 8.49 -10.65 -18.67
CA MET A 4 8.10 -9.90 -17.48
C MET A 4 8.81 -8.55 -17.36
N VAL A 5 10.12 -8.53 -17.63
CA VAL A 5 10.94 -7.30 -17.53
C VAL A 5 10.54 -6.27 -18.59
N GLU A 6 10.30 -6.69 -19.85
CA GLU A 6 9.83 -5.80 -20.91
C GLU A 6 8.44 -5.24 -20.57
N ARG A 7 7.55 -6.08 -20.05
CA ARG A 7 6.22 -5.67 -19.55
C ARG A 7 6.35 -4.66 -18.41
N PHE A 8 7.19 -4.93 -17.43
CA PHE A 8 7.43 -4.04 -16.31
C PHE A 8 7.94 -2.67 -16.74
N VAL A 9 8.96 -2.62 -17.61
CA VAL A 9 9.47 -1.35 -18.17
C VAL A 9 8.38 -0.60 -18.95
N ARG A 10 7.55 -1.30 -19.70
CA ARG A 10 6.42 -0.70 -20.41
C ARG A 10 5.35 -0.15 -19.45
N TYR A 11 4.98 -0.90 -18.44
CA TYR A 11 3.95 -0.47 -17.45
C TYR A 11 4.43 0.71 -16.62
N THR A 12 5.65 0.67 -16.12
CA THR A 12 6.23 1.76 -15.33
C THR A 12 6.44 3.04 -16.13
N SER A 13 6.54 2.97 -17.48
CA SER A 13 6.59 4.15 -18.35
C SER A 13 5.25 4.89 -18.46
N ILE A 14 4.14 4.33 -17.95
CA ILE A 14 2.80 4.91 -18.02
C ILE A 14 2.49 5.62 -16.71
N ASN A 15 2.10 6.90 -16.78
CA ASN A 15 1.62 7.63 -15.62
C ASN A 15 0.23 7.13 -15.21
N THR A 16 0.11 6.67 -13.97
CA THR A 16 -1.16 6.23 -13.36
C THR A 16 -1.35 6.82 -11.95
N ARG A 17 -0.70 7.96 -11.66
CA ARG A 17 -0.78 8.61 -10.37
C ARG A 17 -2.24 8.85 -9.98
N SER A 18 -2.60 8.47 -8.76
CA SER A 18 -3.90 8.74 -8.15
C SER A 18 -4.02 10.21 -7.72
N ASN A 19 -5.25 10.66 -7.44
CA ASN A 19 -5.54 12.03 -7.05
C ASN A 19 -6.50 12.05 -5.85
N GLU A 20 -5.98 12.36 -4.68
CA GLU A 20 -6.72 12.45 -3.41
C GLU A 20 -7.88 13.48 -3.44
N GLU A 21 -7.76 14.53 -4.27
CA GLU A 21 -8.80 15.56 -4.39
C GLU A 21 -9.94 15.17 -5.35
N SER A 22 -9.81 14.05 -6.06
CA SER A 22 -10.80 13.59 -7.04
C SER A 22 -12.07 13.07 -6.36
N THR A 23 -13.20 13.23 -7.06
CA THR A 23 -14.50 12.65 -6.68
C THR A 23 -14.93 11.53 -7.61
N THR A 24 -14.10 11.15 -8.58
CA THR A 24 -14.35 10.05 -9.52
C THR A 24 -13.66 8.76 -9.07
N ILE A 25 -14.13 7.62 -9.57
CA ILE A 25 -13.54 6.29 -9.37
C ILE A 25 -13.36 5.65 -10.75
N PRO A 26 -12.15 5.32 -11.15
CA PRO A 26 -10.83 5.71 -10.58
C PRO A 26 -10.66 7.23 -10.45
N SER A 27 -9.77 7.65 -9.56
CA SER A 27 -9.51 9.08 -9.29
C SER A 27 -8.91 9.83 -10.48
N THR A 28 -8.29 9.11 -11.44
CA THR A 28 -7.68 9.70 -12.64
C THR A 28 -8.04 8.92 -13.91
N GLN A 29 -8.16 9.65 -15.02
CA GLN A 29 -8.44 9.04 -16.34
C GLN A 29 -7.29 8.13 -16.80
N THR A 30 -6.04 8.43 -16.40
CA THR A 30 -4.88 7.63 -16.77
C THR A 30 -4.94 6.21 -16.23
N GLN A 31 -5.52 6.01 -15.05
CA GLN A 31 -5.80 4.66 -14.50
C GLN A 31 -6.85 3.93 -15.36
N VAL A 32 -7.94 4.60 -15.77
CA VAL A 32 -8.96 4.03 -16.66
C VAL A 32 -8.33 3.61 -18.00
N ASP A 33 -7.47 4.46 -18.56
CA ASP A 33 -6.79 4.19 -19.83
C ASP A 33 -5.81 3.03 -19.71
N PHE A 34 -5.08 2.94 -18.60
CA PHE A 34 -4.18 1.81 -18.32
C PHE A 34 -4.96 0.51 -18.17
N ALA A 35 -6.05 0.52 -17.40
CA ALA A 35 -6.94 -0.63 -17.24
C ALA A 35 -7.49 -1.15 -18.57
N THR A 36 -8.08 -0.24 -19.38
CA THR A 36 -8.84 -0.63 -20.57
C THR A 36 -7.99 -0.86 -21.81
N ASN A 37 -6.91 -0.08 -21.97
CA ASN A 37 -6.08 -0.12 -23.19
C ASN A 37 -4.83 -0.97 -23.03
N VAL A 38 -4.45 -1.35 -21.79
CA VAL A 38 -3.25 -2.13 -21.50
C VAL A 38 -3.59 -3.43 -20.77
N LEU A 39 -4.11 -3.35 -19.53
CA LEU A 39 -4.31 -4.54 -18.68
C LEU A 39 -5.32 -5.54 -19.26
N VAL A 40 -6.49 -5.06 -19.71
CA VAL A 40 -7.50 -5.93 -20.32
C VAL A 40 -7.01 -6.61 -21.60
N PRO A 41 -6.38 -5.91 -22.57
CA PRO A 41 -5.78 -6.56 -23.73
C PRO A 41 -4.69 -7.58 -23.38
N ASP A 42 -3.82 -7.26 -22.42
CA ASP A 42 -2.71 -8.14 -22.05
C ASP A 42 -3.21 -9.42 -21.37
N LEU A 43 -4.18 -9.34 -20.43
CA LEU A 43 -4.81 -10.51 -19.83
C LEU A 43 -5.50 -11.41 -20.85
N LYS A 44 -6.17 -10.81 -21.86
CA LYS A 44 -6.77 -11.56 -22.96
C LYS A 44 -5.71 -12.23 -23.83
N ALA A 45 -4.57 -11.58 -24.04
CA ALA A 45 -3.47 -12.14 -24.83
C ALA A 45 -2.77 -13.29 -24.09
N ILE A 46 -2.75 -13.30 -22.76
CA ILE A 46 -2.30 -14.43 -21.94
C ILE A 46 -3.19 -15.67 -22.16
N GLY A 47 -4.48 -15.46 -22.41
CA GLY A 47 -5.42 -16.55 -22.70
C GLY A 47 -6.26 -16.96 -21.47
N LEU A 48 -6.58 -16.00 -20.59
CA LEU A 48 -7.51 -16.25 -19.48
C LEU A 48 -8.92 -16.56 -20.00
N ASP A 49 -9.67 -17.35 -19.25
CA ASP A 49 -11.03 -17.78 -19.62
C ASP A 49 -12.02 -16.62 -19.60
N GLU A 50 -11.84 -15.68 -18.68
CA GLU A 50 -12.66 -14.48 -18.56
C GLU A 50 -11.82 -13.27 -18.16
N VAL A 51 -12.10 -12.10 -18.78
CA VAL A 51 -11.48 -10.81 -18.43
C VAL A 51 -12.53 -9.71 -18.46
N ILE A 52 -12.77 -9.07 -17.32
CA ILE A 52 -13.78 -8.05 -17.11
C ILE A 52 -13.12 -6.75 -16.64
N TYR A 53 -13.53 -5.61 -17.19
CA TYR A 53 -13.32 -4.30 -16.59
C TYR A 53 -14.64 -3.80 -16.00
N ASN A 54 -14.69 -3.64 -14.69
CA ASN A 54 -15.85 -3.09 -14.01
C ASN A 54 -15.78 -1.56 -13.99
N ARG A 55 -16.68 -0.91 -14.75
CA ARG A 55 -16.70 0.55 -14.88
C ARG A 55 -17.20 1.28 -13.62
N GLU A 56 -17.88 0.58 -12.71
CA GLU A 56 -18.43 1.18 -11.50
C GLU A 56 -17.38 1.38 -10.41
N ASN A 57 -16.39 0.48 -10.38
CA ASN A 57 -15.33 0.50 -9.37
C ASN A 57 -13.90 0.54 -9.93
N GLY A 58 -13.73 0.50 -11.25
CA GLY A 58 -12.43 0.59 -11.91
C GLY A 58 -11.57 -0.66 -11.90
N PHE A 59 -12.02 -1.77 -11.29
CA PHE A 59 -11.24 -3.01 -11.23
C PHE A 59 -11.21 -3.75 -12.55
N VAL A 60 -10.03 -4.28 -12.89
CA VAL A 60 -9.86 -5.30 -13.93
C VAL A 60 -9.78 -6.65 -13.23
N ILE A 61 -10.68 -7.58 -13.61
CA ILE A 61 -10.73 -8.92 -13.04
C ILE A 61 -10.46 -9.95 -14.14
N GLY A 62 -9.52 -10.86 -13.90
CA GLY A 62 -9.22 -11.99 -14.76
C GLY A 62 -9.49 -13.31 -14.06
N THR A 63 -9.96 -14.31 -14.80
CA THR A 63 -10.24 -15.67 -14.30
C THR A 63 -9.53 -16.71 -15.15
N LEU A 64 -8.81 -17.62 -14.49
CA LEU A 64 -8.28 -18.86 -15.02
C LEU A 64 -8.99 -20.02 -14.32
N ASN A 65 -9.79 -20.79 -15.05
CA ASN A 65 -10.55 -21.91 -14.48
C ASN A 65 -9.64 -23.03 -14.01
N ALA A 66 -10.12 -23.83 -13.05
CA ALA A 66 -9.43 -25.04 -12.61
C ALA A 66 -9.12 -25.97 -13.80
N ASN A 67 -7.93 -26.55 -13.81
CA ASN A 67 -7.51 -27.53 -14.78
C ASN A 67 -7.46 -28.97 -14.23
N THR A 68 -8.16 -29.19 -13.12
CA THR A 68 -8.26 -30.48 -12.42
C THR A 68 -9.68 -30.72 -11.91
N ASP A 69 -10.06 -31.99 -11.76
CA ASP A 69 -11.29 -32.43 -11.09
C ASP A 69 -11.11 -32.60 -9.57
N GLU A 70 -9.88 -32.49 -9.07
CA GLU A 70 -9.60 -32.55 -7.64
C GLU A 70 -10.13 -31.32 -6.92
N LYS A 71 -10.58 -31.51 -5.68
CA LYS A 71 -11.01 -30.38 -4.85
C LYS A 71 -9.80 -29.53 -4.46
N ALA A 72 -9.76 -28.33 -5.00
CA ALA A 72 -8.73 -27.33 -4.72
C ALA A 72 -9.40 -25.99 -4.37
N PRO A 73 -8.76 -25.16 -3.52
CA PRO A 73 -9.29 -23.84 -3.20
C PRO A 73 -9.28 -22.94 -4.45
N ALA A 74 -10.25 -22.01 -4.50
CA ALA A 74 -10.19 -20.88 -5.40
C ALA A 74 -9.31 -19.80 -4.77
N ILE A 75 -8.26 -19.36 -5.47
CA ILE A 75 -7.26 -18.43 -4.94
C ILE A 75 -7.25 -17.14 -5.76
N GLY A 76 -7.21 -16.00 -5.06
CA GLY A 76 -7.11 -14.68 -5.66
C GLY A 76 -5.70 -14.08 -5.54
N PHE A 77 -5.32 -13.25 -6.54
CA PHE A 77 -4.15 -12.38 -6.48
C PHE A 77 -4.57 -10.97 -6.83
N ILE A 78 -4.13 -10.01 -6.04
CA ILE A 78 -4.56 -8.61 -6.13
C ILE A 78 -3.32 -7.72 -6.17
N ALA A 79 -3.37 -6.69 -7.01
CA ALA A 79 -2.35 -5.65 -7.11
C ALA A 79 -3.03 -4.33 -7.47
N HIS A 80 -2.40 -3.18 -7.15
CA HIS A 80 -2.98 -1.90 -7.54
C HIS A 80 -2.31 -1.31 -8.79
N MET A 81 -3.07 -0.50 -9.52
CA MET A 81 -2.60 0.06 -10.78
C MET A 81 -2.16 1.52 -10.68
N ASP A 82 -2.55 2.21 -9.62
CA ASP A 82 -2.15 3.58 -9.38
C ASP A 82 -0.74 3.70 -8.78
N THR A 83 -0.24 4.90 -8.69
CA THR A 83 1.04 5.21 -8.07
C THR A 83 0.87 6.36 -7.10
N ALA A 84 1.76 6.42 -6.11
CA ALA A 84 1.81 7.42 -5.06
C ALA A 84 1.86 8.87 -5.56
N ASP A 85 1.55 9.80 -4.66
CA ASP A 85 1.57 11.25 -4.90
C ASP A 85 3.00 11.78 -5.07
N TYR A 86 3.66 11.38 -6.16
CA TYR A 86 4.96 11.87 -6.61
C TYR A 86 4.92 12.21 -8.11
N ASN A 87 5.93 12.92 -8.63
CA ASN A 87 5.99 13.20 -10.06
C ASN A 87 6.07 11.90 -10.87
N ALA A 88 5.08 11.68 -11.75
CA ALA A 88 4.95 10.53 -12.63
C ALA A 88 4.90 10.91 -14.12
N GLU A 89 5.34 12.13 -14.46
CA GLU A 89 5.34 12.61 -15.85
C GLU A 89 6.61 12.21 -16.58
N ASN A 90 6.48 11.47 -17.68
CA ASN A 90 7.58 11.00 -18.52
C ASN A 90 8.57 10.09 -17.77
N ILE A 91 8.07 9.11 -17.06
CA ILE A 91 8.88 8.11 -16.37
C ILE A 91 9.81 7.41 -17.40
N LYS A 92 11.09 7.30 -17.06
CA LYS A 92 12.13 6.68 -17.90
C LYS A 92 12.81 5.54 -17.17
N PRO A 93 12.20 4.35 -17.14
CA PRO A 93 12.80 3.19 -16.51
C PRO A 93 14.06 2.76 -17.27
N ARG A 94 15.09 2.35 -16.53
CA ARG A 94 16.30 1.74 -17.10
C ARG A 94 16.83 0.63 -16.21
N ILE A 95 17.52 -0.31 -16.82
CA ILE A 95 18.10 -1.45 -16.11
C ILE A 95 19.55 -1.13 -15.73
N VAL A 96 19.90 -1.39 -14.46
CA VAL A 96 21.25 -1.46 -13.93
C VAL A 96 21.60 -2.93 -13.80
N GLU A 97 22.31 -3.47 -14.78
CA GLU A 97 22.70 -4.88 -14.78
C GLU A 97 23.83 -5.14 -13.79
N ASN A 98 23.74 -6.26 -13.07
CA ASN A 98 24.79 -6.75 -12.19
C ASN A 98 25.33 -5.64 -11.26
N TYR A 99 24.43 -5.06 -10.44
CA TYR A 99 24.74 -3.93 -9.57
C TYR A 99 26.01 -4.17 -8.77
N ASP A 100 26.98 -3.29 -8.88
CA ASP A 100 28.34 -3.44 -8.35
C ASP A 100 28.51 -3.04 -6.87
N GLY A 101 27.45 -2.53 -6.25
CA GLY A 101 27.45 -2.09 -4.86
C GLY A 101 27.91 -0.65 -4.64
N ASN A 102 28.10 0.15 -5.67
CA ASN A 102 28.39 1.59 -5.58
C ASN A 102 27.10 2.44 -5.56
N ASP A 103 27.25 3.77 -5.40
CA ASP A 103 26.15 4.70 -5.57
C ASP A 103 25.60 4.61 -7.02
N ILE A 104 24.29 4.57 -7.18
CA ILE A 104 23.66 4.52 -8.49
C ILE A 104 23.43 5.95 -9.00
N CYS A 105 24.12 6.35 -10.07
CA CYS A 105 23.85 7.60 -10.74
C CYS A 105 22.52 7.49 -11.49
N LEU A 106 21.47 8.16 -11.03
CA LEU A 106 20.18 8.23 -11.71
C LEU A 106 20.22 9.26 -12.82
N ASN A 107 20.81 10.44 -12.57
CA ASN A 107 20.88 11.55 -13.52
C ASN A 107 22.17 12.35 -13.31
N GLU A 108 23.03 12.32 -14.30
CA GLU A 108 24.32 13.01 -14.24
C GLU A 108 24.16 14.53 -14.37
N GLU A 109 23.27 14.99 -15.24
CA GLU A 109 22.99 16.41 -15.47
C GLU A 109 22.45 17.10 -14.21
N HIS A 110 21.53 16.44 -13.52
CA HIS A 110 20.90 16.96 -12.30
C HIS A 110 21.62 16.51 -11.02
N GLN A 111 22.74 15.77 -11.11
CA GLN A 111 23.51 15.25 -9.98
C GLN A 111 22.67 14.42 -9.00
N ILE A 112 21.75 13.61 -9.53
CA ILE A 112 20.85 12.75 -8.73
C ILE A 112 21.46 11.35 -8.61
N TYR A 113 21.66 10.92 -7.38
CA TYR A 113 22.25 9.63 -7.04
C TYR A 113 21.44 8.92 -5.97
N THR A 114 21.21 7.62 -6.11
CA THR A 114 20.79 6.78 -4.99
C THR A 114 22.04 6.32 -4.26
N ARG A 115 22.31 6.93 -3.11
CA ARG A 115 23.56 6.72 -2.36
C ARG A 115 23.41 5.60 -1.35
N ARG A 116 24.41 4.74 -1.25
CA ARG A 116 24.46 3.68 -0.23
C ARG A 116 24.44 4.21 1.21
N ALA A 117 24.94 5.41 1.43
CA ALA A 117 24.92 6.05 2.74
C ALA A 117 23.49 6.41 3.16
N ASP A 118 22.66 6.80 2.21
CA ASP A 118 21.27 7.18 2.43
C ASP A 118 20.32 5.96 2.38
N PHE A 119 20.66 4.96 1.56
CA PHE A 119 19.90 3.72 1.34
C PHE A 119 20.74 2.47 1.61
N PRO A 120 20.94 2.10 2.90
CA PRO A 120 21.80 0.98 3.29
C PRO A 120 21.32 -0.40 2.80
N ASN A 121 20.03 -0.52 2.44
CA ASN A 121 19.42 -1.73 1.87
C ASN A 121 20.06 -2.12 0.52
N LEU A 122 20.59 -1.19 -0.25
CA LEU A 122 21.30 -1.46 -1.52
C LEU A 122 22.40 -2.53 -1.42
N LYS A 123 23.01 -2.72 -0.24
CA LYS A 123 24.00 -3.79 -0.01
C LYS A 123 23.47 -5.20 -0.29
N ASN A 124 22.15 -5.40 -0.16
CA ASN A 124 21.49 -6.70 -0.35
C ASN A 124 21.30 -7.07 -1.82
N TYR A 125 21.56 -6.11 -2.72
CA TYR A 125 21.29 -6.21 -4.15
C TYR A 125 22.55 -6.30 -5.01
N ILE A 126 23.74 -6.38 -4.39
CA ILE A 126 25.02 -6.51 -5.12
C ILE A 126 25.01 -7.78 -5.96
N GLY A 127 25.29 -7.65 -7.25
CA GLY A 127 25.29 -8.72 -8.23
C GLY A 127 23.91 -9.00 -8.86
N LYS A 128 22.83 -8.34 -8.40
CA LYS A 128 21.49 -8.45 -8.98
C LYS A 128 21.25 -7.36 -10.04
N SER A 129 20.22 -7.53 -10.84
CA SER A 129 19.79 -6.53 -11.83
C SER A 129 18.64 -5.71 -11.30
N LEU A 130 18.76 -4.38 -11.37
CA LEU A 130 17.80 -3.43 -10.80
C LEU A 130 17.15 -2.61 -11.92
N VAL A 131 15.86 -2.31 -11.80
CA VAL A 131 15.20 -1.29 -12.61
C VAL A 131 15.09 -0.02 -11.78
N VAL A 132 15.55 1.10 -12.33
CA VAL A 132 15.54 2.42 -11.70
C VAL A 132 15.00 3.48 -12.68
N THR A 133 14.68 4.68 -12.19
CA THR A 133 14.32 5.82 -13.04
C THR A 133 15.52 6.75 -13.29
N ASP A 134 15.27 7.86 -14.00
CA ASP A 134 16.22 8.96 -14.15
C ASP A 134 16.22 9.93 -12.94
N GLY A 135 15.51 9.61 -11.87
CA GLY A 135 15.43 10.39 -10.64
C GLY A 135 14.61 11.69 -10.75
N LEU A 136 14.01 11.99 -11.90
CA LEU A 136 13.09 13.11 -12.06
C LEU A 136 11.65 12.74 -11.68
N THR A 137 11.37 11.44 -11.67
CA THR A 137 10.08 10.84 -11.32
C THR A 137 10.26 9.71 -10.31
N LEU A 138 9.17 9.19 -9.75
CA LEU A 138 9.16 7.84 -9.17
C LEU A 138 9.35 6.79 -10.27
N LEU A 139 9.55 5.51 -9.91
CA LEU A 139 9.53 4.40 -10.86
C LEU A 139 8.09 3.91 -11.10
N GLY A 140 7.27 3.85 -10.06
CA GLY A 140 5.93 3.25 -10.07
C GLY A 140 6.00 1.72 -10.14
N GLY A 141 7.04 1.15 -9.52
CA GLY A 141 7.16 -0.28 -9.29
C GLY A 141 6.10 -0.76 -8.32
N ASP A 142 5.80 0.03 -7.35
CA ASP A 142 4.67 -0.02 -6.45
C ASP A 142 3.41 0.54 -7.15
N ASP A 143 2.40 -0.32 -7.58
CA ASP A 143 2.47 -1.80 -7.51
C ASP A 143 2.38 -2.44 -8.91
N LYS A 144 2.97 -1.80 -9.94
CA LYS A 144 3.05 -2.41 -11.28
C LYS A 144 3.96 -3.65 -11.31
N ALA A 145 4.81 -3.84 -10.29
CA ALA A 145 5.58 -5.06 -10.13
C ALA A 145 4.66 -6.24 -9.82
N GLY A 146 3.78 -6.11 -8.81
CA GLY A 146 2.80 -7.14 -8.48
C GLY A 146 1.88 -7.48 -9.64
N ILE A 147 1.42 -6.46 -10.41
CA ILE A 147 0.66 -6.71 -11.64
C ILE A 147 1.46 -7.57 -12.62
N CYS A 148 2.74 -7.24 -12.88
CA CYS A 148 3.59 -7.98 -13.81
C CYS A 148 3.86 -9.41 -13.34
N GLU A 149 4.06 -9.59 -12.06
CA GLU A 149 4.33 -10.89 -11.43
C GLU A 149 3.12 -11.82 -11.50
N ILE A 150 1.93 -11.29 -11.18
CA ILE A 150 0.67 -12.02 -11.33
C ILE A 150 0.45 -12.41 -12.78
N MET A 151 0.63 -11.48 -13.72
CA MET A 151 0.46 -11.77 -15.15
C MET A 151 1.45 -12.79 -15.67
N GLU A 152 2.72 -12.74 -15.23
CA GLU A 152 3.74 -13.69 -15.63
C GLU A 152 3.45 -15.10 -15.11
N ALA A 153 3.01 -15.19 -13.84
CA ALA A 153 2.58 -16.46 -13.24
C ALA A 153 1.39 -17.06 -13.98
N LEU A 154 0.38 -16.25 -14.31
CA LEU A 154 -0.78 -16.70 -15.11
C LEU A 154 -0.38 -17.15 -16.50
N ALA A 155 0.50 -16.40 -17.19
CA ALA A 155 1.02 -16.79 -18.51
C ALA A 155 1.79 -18.11 -18.44
N TYR A 156 2.58 -18.30 -17.39
CA TYR A 156 3.32 -19.54 -17.16
C TYR A 156 2.36 -20.72 -16.96
N LEU A 157 1.33 -20.56 -16.12
CA LEU A 157 0.34 -21.64 -15.87
C LEU A 157 -0.47 -22.00 -17.11
N VAL A 158 -0.87 -21.03 -17.93
CA VAL A 158 -1.54 -21.27 -19.21
C VAL A 158 -0.64 -22.05 -20.18
N ALA A 159 0.67 -21.76 -20.19
CA ALA A 159 1.64 -22.45 -21.02
C ALA A 159 2.01 -23.86 -20.47
N HIS A 160 1.76 -24.14 -19.20
CA HIS A 160 2.12 -25.36 -18.48
C HIS A 160 0.89 -26.06 -17.87
N PRO A 161 -0.04 -26.60 -18.70
CA PRO A 161 -1.29 -27.23 -18.21
C PRO A 161 -1.07 -28.50 -17.41
N GLU A 162 0.15 -29.03 -17.36
CA GLU A 162 0.56 -30.13 -16.47
C GLU A 162 0.58 -29.70 -15.01
N ILE A 163 0.78 -28.42 -14.70
CA ILE A 163 0.69 -27.88 -13.32
C ILE A 163 -0.78 -27.80 -12.95
N LYS A 164 -1.20 -28.62 -11.99
CA LYS A 164 -2.60 -28.71 -11.56
C LYS A 164 -2.92 -27.62 -10.54
N HIS A 165 -4.03 -26.90 -10.80
CA HIS A 165 -4.48 -25.81 -9.94
C HIS A 165 -6.02 -25.73 -9.88
N GLY A 166 -6.54 -25.21 -8.77
CA GLY A 166 -7.92 -24.80 -8.63
C GLY A 166 -8.26 -23.57 -9.47
N LYS A 167 -9.41 -22.96 -9.24
CA LYS A 167 -9.75 -21.68 -9.85
C LYS A 167 -8.80 -20.59 -9.37
N ILE A 168 -8.25 -19.80 -10.29
CA ILE A 168 -7.40 -18.65 -9.99
C ILE A 168 -8.10 -17.39 -10.50
N MET A 169 -8.10 -16.34 -9.70
CA MET A 169 -8.58 -15.03 -10.10
C MET A 169 -7.49 -13.98 -9.85
N CYS A 170 -7.38 -13.00 -10.73
CA CYS A 170 -6.62 -11.79 -10.46
C CYS A 170 -7.52 -10.57 -10.46
N ALA A 171 -7.19 -9.57 -9.64
CA ALA A 171 -7.87 -8.28 -9.61
C ALA A 171 -6.85 -7.15 -9.57
N PHE A 172 -6.95 -6.20 -10.50
CA PHE A 172 -6.10 -5.02 -10.52
C PHE A 172 -6.96 -3.79 -10.24
N GLY A 173 -6.71 -3.15 -9.08
CA GLY A 173 -7.54 -2.08 -8.52
C GLY A 173 -6.94 -0.69 -8.70
N PRO A 174 -7.78 0.36 -8.72
CA PRO A 174 -7.34 1.75 -8.67
C PRO A 174 -7.24 2.26 -7.24
N ASP A 175 -6.56 3.41 -7.04
CA ASP A 175 -6.69 4.29 -5.88
C ASP A 175 -6.31 3.67 -4.52
N GLU A 176 -5.40 2.68 -4.51
CA GLU A 176 -4.82 2.13 -3.28
C GLU A 176 -4.06 3.20 -2.53
N GLU A 177 -3.19 3.93 -3.20
CA GLU A 177 -2.26 4.91 -2.66
C GLU A 177 -2.92 6.12 -1.97
N ILE A 178 -4.20 6.34 -2.26
CA ILE A 178 -5.04 7.31 -1.57
C ILE A 178 -6.00 6.65 -0.56
N GLY A 179 -5.83 5.34 -0.34
CA GLY A 179 -6.54 4.56 0.67
C GLY A 179 -8.01 4.31 0.39
N THR A 180 -8.48 4.45 -0.86
CA THR A 180 -9.89 4.29 -1.23
C THR A 180 -10.14 3.09 -2.15
N GLY A 181 -9.10 2.48 -2.72
CA GLY A 181 -9.21 1.39 -3.70
C GLY A 181 -10.10 0.25 -3.24
N ALA A 182 -9.77 -0.38 -2.14
CA ALA A 182 -10.52 -1.50 -1.61
C ALA A 182 -11.94 -1.14 -1.12
N ASP A 183 -12.26 0.13 -0.86
CA ASP A 183 -13.63 0.53 -0.44
C ASP A 183 -14.69 0.17 -1.48
N HIS A 184 -14.28 0.04 -2.73
CA HIS A 184 -15.14 -0.24 -3.87
C HIS A 184 -14.98 -1.67 -4.41
N PHE A 185 -14.18 -2.51 -3.75
CA PHE A 185 -13.97 -3.89 -4.16
C PHE A 185 -15.26 -4.72 -4.04
N ASP A 186 -15.66 -5.37 -5.13
CA ASP A 186 -16.85 -6.21 -5.16
C ASP A 186 -16.51 -7.69 -4.95
N VAL A 187 -16.59 -8.15 -3.72
CA VAL A 187 -16.33 -9.56 -3.34
C VAL A 187 -17.22 -10.56 -4.07
N LYS A 188 -18.39 -10.14 -4.59
CA LYS A 188 -19.29 -11.03 -5.34
C LYS A 188 -18.75 -11.32 -6.74
N GLN A 189 -18.00 -10.38 -7.32
CA GLN A 189 -17.33 -10.56 -8.59
C GLN A 189 -15.99 -11.27 -8.46
N PHE A 190 -15.52 -11.48 -7.22
CA PHE A 190 -14.26 -12.13 -6.91
C PHE A 190 -14.45 -13.31 -5.94
N PRO A 191 -15.22 -14.35 -6.32
CA PRO A 191 -15.56 -15.48 -5.46
C PRO A 191 -14.37 -16.45 -5.34
N VAL A 192 -13.50 -16.19 -4.35
CA VAL A 192 -12.34 -16.99 -3.97
C VAL A 192 -12.42 -17.37 -2.49
N ASP A 193 -11.71 -18.42 -2.09
CA ASP A 193 -11.66 -18.87 -0.69
C ASP A 193 -10.74 -17.97 0.15
N TYR A 194 -9.64 -17.52 -0.45
CA TYR A 194 -8.71 -16.51 0.08
C TYR A 194 -7.92 -15.86 -1.06
N ALA A 195 -7.26 -14.76 -0.77
CA ALA A 195 -6.44 -14.05 -1.76
C ALA A 195 -5.08 -13.63 -1.17
N TYR A 196 -4.24 -13.05 -2.02
CA TYR A 196 -3.00 -12.38 -1.64
C TYR A 196 -2.93 -11.05 -2.37
N THR A 197 -2.58 -9.97 -1.67
CA THR A 197 -2.01 -8.81 -2.32
C THR A 197 -0.55 -9.12 -2.64
N ILE A 198 -0.10 -8.76 -3.85
CA ILE A 198 1.30 -8.85 -4.25
C ILE A 198 1.81 -7.41 -4.29
N ASP A 199 2.10 -6.87 -3.09
CA ASP A 199 2.25 -5.42 -2.83
C ASP A 199 3.21 -5.17 -1.65
N GLY A 200 4.05 -6.17 -1.31
CA GLY A 200 5.09 -6.02 -0.29
C GLY A 200 6.41 -5.53 -0.90
N GLU A 201 7.37 -5.23 -0.03
CA GLU A 201 8.68 -4.71 -0.45
C GLU A 201 9.71 -5.81 -0.66
N SER A 202 10.52 -6.06 0.36
CA SER A 202 11.73 -6.91 0.31
C SER A 202 11.42 -8.40 0.15
N LEU A 203 12.34 -9.08 -0.53
CA LEU A 203 12.31 -10.54 -0.70
C LEU A 203 12.06 -11.28 0.61
N GLY A 204 11.02 -12.11 0.61
CA GLY A 204 10.65 -12.97 1.74
C GLY A 204 9.60 -12.38 2.68
N GLN A 205 9.20 -11.13 2.52
CA GLN A 205 8.10 -10.56 3.31
C GLN A 205 6.78 -11.30 3.02
N LEU A 206 6.14 -11.72 4.11
CA LEU A 206 4.79 -12.28 4.13
C LEU A 206 4.05 -11.64 5.30
N GLU A 207 3.18 -10.74 4.99
CA GLU A 207 2.56 -9.85 5.96
C GLU A 207 1.08 -10.17 6.11
N TYR A 208 0.66 -10.41 7.32
CA TYR A 208 -0.73 -10.74 7.69
C TYR A 208 -1.18 -10.05 8.96
N GLU A 209 -0.45 -9.02 9.35
CA GLU A 209 -0.74 -8.15 10.50
C GLU A 209 -0.44 -6.70 10.13
N THR A 210 -1.45 -5.82 10.24
CA THR A 210 -1.38 -4.40 9.92
C THR A 210 -1.73 -3.54 11.13
N PHE A 211 -1.52 -2.24 11.07
CA PHE A 211 -2.12 -1.36 12.06
C PHE A 211 -3.66 -1.39 12.00
N ASN A 212 -4.31 -1.08 13.13
CA ASN A 212 -5.59 -0.41 13.14
C ASN A 212 -5.35 1.09 12.92
N ALA A 213 -6.17 1.74 12.12
CA ALA A 213 -5.93 3.09 11.65
C ALA A 213 -7.16 3.99 11.75
N ALA A 214 -6.94 5.20 12.25
CA ALA A 214 -7.94 6.27 12.23
C ALA A 214 -7.29 7.61 11.85
N GLY A 215 -8.08 8.49 11.24
CA GLY A 215 -7.78 9.90 11.08
C GLY A 215 -8.42 10.71 12.20
N GLY A 216 -7.70 11.66 12.78
CA GLY A 216 -8.18 12.61 13.77
C GLY A 216 -8.17 14.03 13.22
N THR A 217 -9.26 14.76 13.35
CA THR A 217 -9.33 16.18 13.00
C THR A 217 -9.66 17.00 14.22
N VAL A 218 -8.88 18.05 14.45
CA VAL A 218 -9.08 19.04 15.53
C VAL A 218 -9.39 20.37 14.88
N THR A 219 -10.57 20.94 15.19
CA THR A 219 -10.97 22.25 14.76
C THR A 219 -10.93 23.20 15.97
N LEU A 220 -10.19 24.29 15.86
CA LEU A 220 -9.98 25.26 16.94
C LEU A 220 -10.73 26.56 16.66
N LYS A 221 -11.36 27.10 17.72
CA LYS A 221 -12.17 28.32 17.68
C LYS A 221 -11.58 29.33 18.66
N GLY A 222 -10.97 30.38 18.14
CA GLY A 222 -10.34 31.44 18.92
C GLY A 222 -11.20 32.71 19.01
N VAL A 223 -10.62 33.74 19.63
CA VAL A 223 -11.19 35.10 19.68
C VAL A 223 -10.10 36.10 19.35
N SER A 224 -10.23 36.78 18.23
CA SER A 224 -9.29 37.82 17.79
C SER A 224 -9.74 39.20 18.30
N VAL A 225 -8.83 39.92 18.91
CA VAL A 225 -9.00 41.33 19.31
C VAL A 225 -7.67 42.07 19.18
N HIS A 226 -7.68 43.39 19.27
CA HIS A 226 -6.46 44.18 19.23
C HIS A 226 -5.51 43.79 20.36
N THR A 227 -4.23 43.62 20.07
CA THR A 227 -3.25 43.07 21.04
C THR A 227 -3.12 43.94 22.31
N GLY A 228 -3.28 45.24 22.19
CA GLY A 228 -3.24 46.14 23.36
C GLY A 228 -4.42 46.02 24.35
N THR A 229 -5.51 45.38 23.92
CA THR A 229 -6.73 45.13 24.76
C THR A 229 -7.05 43.66 24.92
N ALA A 230 -6.09 42.80 24.59
CA ALA A 230 -6.30 41.36 24.52
C ALA A 230 -6.42 40.63 25.88
N LYS A 231 -6.00 41.27 26.95
CA LYS A 231 -5.95 40.63 28.29
C LYS A 231 -7.34 40.15 28.75
N GLY A 232 -7.47 38.85 28.96
CA GLY A 232 -8.71 38.19 29.39
C GLY A 232 -9.78 38.06 28.31
N ILE A 233 -9.48 38.42 27.05
CA ILE A 233 -10.42 38.34 25.91
C ILE A 233 -9.89 37.45 24.80
N MET A 234 -8.64 37.68 24.33
CA MET A 234 -8.07 36.97 23.23
C MET A 234 -7.89 35.48 23.54
N ILE A 235 -8.33 34.63 22.59
CA ILE A 235 -8.01 33.20 22.56
C ILE A 235 -7.33 32.94 21.22
N ASN A 236 -6.06 32.56 21.27
CA ASN A 236 -5.24 32.38 20.09
C ASN A 236 -5.17 30.89 19.69
N CYS A 237 -5.71 30.54 18.52
CA CYS A 237 -5.74 29.14 18.05
C CYS A 237 -4.35 28.53 17.87
N ALA A 238 -3.31 29.30 17.54
CA ALA A 238 -1.94 28.76 17.49
C ALA A 238 -1.48 28.29 18.89
N LYS A 239 -1.93 28.97 19.97
CA LYS A 239 -1.65 28.51 21.33
C LYS A 239 -2.51 27.33 21.76
N LEU A 240 -3.77 27.27 21.31
CA LEU A 240 -4.64 26.13 21.51
C LEU A 240 -4.06 24.87 20.85
N ALA A 241 -3.56 24.99 19.62
CA ALA A 241 -2.94 23.89 18.88
C ALA A 241 -1.73 23.31 19.64
N MET A 242 -0.82 24.17 20.10
CA MET A 242 0.32 23.73 20.92
C MET A 242 -0.11 23.06 22.24
N GLN A 243 -1.18 23.55 22.86
CA GLN A 243 -1.71 22.98 24.11
C GLN A 243 -2.38 21.62 23.85
N PHE A 244 -3.13 21.49 22.76
CA PHE A 244 -3.74 20.21 22.36
C PHE A 244 -2.67 19.15 22.13
N ASP A 245 -1.65 19.45 21.31
CA ASP A 245 -0.56 18.53 21.01
C ASP A 245 0.20 18.13 22.30
N ALA A 246 0.45 19.07 23.20
CA ALA A 246 1.10 18.81 24.48
C ALA A 246 0.29 17.95 25.46
N LEU A 247 -1.02 17.77 25.24
CA LEU A 247 -1.83 16.81 26.01
C LEU A 247 -1.62 15.38 25.53
N LEU A 248 -1.17 15.17 24.29
CA LEU A 248 -0.88 13.85 23.77
C LEU A 248 0.46 13.31 24.31
N PRO A 249 0.62 11.98 24.44
CA PRO A 249 1.86 11.40 24.93
C PRO A 249 3.04 11.67 23.97
N GLY A 250 3.96 12.53 24.33
CA GLY A 250 5.04 13.02 23.48
C GLY A 250 6.04 11.93 22.99
N ALA A 251 6.04 10.74 23.64
CA ALA A 251 6.83 9.59 23.16
C ALA A 251 6.06 8.66 22.22
N ALA A 252 4.73 8.82 22.11
CA ALA A 252 3.90 8.02 21.22
C ALA A 252 3.81 8.68 19.82
N VAL A 253 4.94 8.82 19.16
CA VAL A 253 5.10 9.41 17.83
C VAL A 253 5.91 8.46 16.94
N PRO A 254 5.81 8.51 15.62
CA PRO A 254 6.56 7.61 14.73
C PRO A 254 8.06 7.62 14.98
N GLU A 255 8.64 8.79 15.28
CA GLU A 255 10.08 8.99 15.51
C GLU A 255 10.61 8.24 16.75
N HIS A 256 9.73 7.82 17.65
CA HIS A 256 10.06 7.13 18.90
C HIS A 256 9.45 5.75 19.05
N THR A 257 8.77 5.24 18.02
CA THR A 257 8.06 3.95 18.07
C THR A 257 8.56 2.98 17.00
N CYS A 258 8.56 1.69 17.32
CA CYS A 258 8.92 0.62 16.40
C CYS A 258 8.07 -0.64 16.62
N GLY A 259 8.18 -1.62 15.72
CA GLY A 259 7.43 -2.88 15.79
C GLY A 259 5.93 -2.60 15.94
N ARG A 260 5.30 -3.20 16.95
CA ARG A 260 3.85 -3.07 17.20
C ARG A 260 3.44 -1.83 18.00
N GLN A 261 4.37 -0.97 18.37
CA GLN A 261 4.06 0.23 19.13
C GLN A 261 3.23 1.23 18.31
N GLY A 262 2.08 1.62 18.84
CA GLY A 262 1.21 2.61 18.22
C GLY A 262 1.61 4.06 18.52
N PHE A 263 1.04 4.99 17.74
CA PHE A 263 1.41 6.41 17.81
C PHE A 263 0.25 7.35 17.45
N PHE A 264 0.45 8.64 17.74
CA PHE A 264 -0.24 9.78 17.15
C PHE A 264 0.77 10.53 16.26
N MET A 265 0.40 10.89 15.05
CA MET A 265 1.24 11.71 14.19
C MET A 265 0.47 12.92 13.71
N LEU A 266 0.99 14.11 14.00
CA LEU A 266 0.49 15.36 13.45
C LEU A 266 0.90 15.46 11.98
N MET A 267 -0.08 15.41 11.08
CA MET A 267 0.15 15.47 9.63
C MET A 267 0.21 16.89 9.11
N SER A 268 -0.70 17.74 9.61
CA SER A 268 -0.76 19.14 9.21
C SER A 268 -1.38 19.99 10.30
N MET A 269 -0.97 21.27 10.34
CA MET A 269 -1.50 22.28 11.24
C MET A 269 -1.58 23.62 10.52
N GLU A 270 -2.78 24.19 10.44
CA GLU A 270 -3.03 25.53 9.94
C GLU A 270 -3.71 26.35 11.02
N THR A 271 -3.12 27.46 11.41
CA THR A 271 -3.67 28.30 12.49
C THR A 271 -3.53 29.78 12.21
N GLN A 272 -4.56 30.51 12.58
CA GLN A 272 -4.58 31.97 12.74
C GLN A 272 -4.92 32.31 14.18
N VAL A 273 -5.30 33.53 14.48
CA VAL A 273 -5.67 33.90 15.86
C VAL A 273 -7.02 33.31 16.24
N ASP A 274 -8.00 33.35 15.35
CA ASP A 274 -9.40 33.01 15.62
C ASP A 274 -9.84 31.68 15.01
N THR A 275 -9.04 31.09 14.14
CA THR A 275 -9.32 29.79 13.52
C THR A 275 -8.10 28.88 13.51
N GLY A 276 -8.31 27.58 13.59
CA GLY A 276 -7.25 26.59 13.43
C GLY A 276 -7.79 25.22 13.10
N LYS A 277 -6.96 24.45 12.38
CA LYS A 277 -7.23 23.05 12.06
C LYS A 277 -5.94 22.24 12.19
N MET A 278 -6.05 21.04 12.75
CA MET A 278 -4.97 20.07 12.81
C MET A 278 -5.50 18.73 12.32
N ASN A 279 -4.68 18.00 11.57
CA ASN A 279 -4.99 16.65 11.14
C ASN A 279 -3.95 15.67 11.68
N TYR A 280 -4.43 14.58 12.24
CA TYR A 280 -3.62 13.51 12.81
C TYR A 280 -3.94 12.18 12.18
N ILE A 281 -2.98 11.27 12.22
CA ILE A 281 -3.22 9.85 12.09
C ILE A 281 -2.98 9.17 13.44
N ILE A 282 -3.83 8.18 13.74
CA ILE A 282 -3.79 7.38 14.98
C ILE A 282 -3.61 5.94 14.57
N ARG A 283 -2.59 5.26 15.11
CA ARG A 283 -2.20 3.89 14.75
C ARG A 283 -1.95 3.05 15.99
N ASP A 284 -2.39 1.81 15.97
CA ASP A 284 -1.96 0.75 16.91
C ASP A 284 -2.24 -0.62 16.32
N HIS A 285 -1.38 -1.62 16.56
CA HIS A 285 -1.65 -3.01 16.17
C HIS A 285 -2.68 -3.67 17.09
N ASP A 286 -2.63 -3.35 18.37
CA ASP A 286 -3.59 -3.85 19.35
C ASP A 286 -4.90 -3.05 19.29
N LYS A 287 -6.01 -3.77 19.13
CA LYS A 287 -7.34 -3.14 18.99
C LYS A 287 -7.79 -2.39 20.26
N GLU A 288 -7.51 -2.94 21.44
CA GLU A 288 -7.91 -2.30 22.70
C GLU A 288 -7.10 -1.01 22.93
N LEU A 289 -5.78 -1.06 22.65
CA LEU A 289 -4.91 0.13 22.71
C LEU A 289 -5.29 1.17 21.66
N PHE A 290 -5.70 0.74 20.47
CA PHE A 290 -6.20 1.62 19.43
C PHE A 290 -7.47 2.36 19.86
N GLU A 291 -8.46 1.64 20.41
CA GLU A 291 -9.68 2.25 20.93
C GLU A 291 -9.38 3.20 22.11
N ALA A 292 -8.44 2.82 22.99
CA ALA A 292 -8.00 3.68 24.08
C ALA A 292 -7.32 4.96 23.54
N LYS A 293 -6.51 4.88 22.48
CA LYS A 293 -5.91 6.06 21.84
C LYS A 293 -6.95 6.99 21.24
N LYS A 294 -7.97 6.46 20.55
CA LYS A 294 -9.08 7.28 20.01
C LYS A 294 -9.84 8.00 21.15
N ALA A 295 -10.16 7.27 22.20
CA ALA A 295 -10.82 7.85 23.38
C ALA A 295 -9.98 8.95 24.03
N PHE A 296 -8.66 8.71 24.16
CA PHE A 296 -7.73 9.69 24.71
C PHE A 296 -7.63 10.95 23.84
N PHE A 297 -7.61 10.81 22.53
CA PHE A 297 -7.59 11.92 21.57
C PHE A 297 -8.84 12.80 21.67
N LEU A 298 -10.02 12.18 21.80
CA LEU A 298 -11.29 12.89 22.04
C LEU A 298 -11.28 13.60 23.42
N GLN A 299 -10.76 12.93 24.45
CA GLN A 299 -10.66 13.50 25.80
C GLN A 299 -9.72 14.70 25.86
N ALA A 300 -8.64 14.73 25.07
CA ALA A 300 -7.75 15.87 24.98
C ALA A 300 -8.49 17.16 24.56
N GLY A 301 -9.38 17.05 23.57
CA GLY A 301 -10.24 18.17 23.15
C GLY A 301 -11.20 18.62 24.24
N GLN A 302 -11.82 17.68 24.95
CA GLN A 302 -12.69 18.01 26.09
C GLN A 302 -11.91 18.71 27.20
N THR A 303 -10.72 18.20 27.53
CA THR A 303 -9.85 18.81 28.55
C THR A 303 -9.50 20.26 28.18
N LEU A 304 -9.23 20.54 26.89
CA LEU A 304 -8.95 21.90 26.44
C LEU A 304 -10.18 22.81 26.66
N ASN A 305 -11.38 22.34 26.33
CA ASN A 305 -12.63 23.07 26.53
C ASN A 305 -12.89 23.35 28.04
N GLU A 306 -12.59 22.39 28.90
CA GLU A 306 -12.70 22.56 30.37
C GLU A 306 -11.73 23.63 30.90
N ILE A 307 -10.47 23.63 30.42
CA ILE A 307 -9.47 24.64 30.80
C ILE A 307 -9.93 26.05 30.44
N TYR A 308 -10.58 26.22 29.30
CA TYR A 308 -11.07 27.53 28.85
C TYR A 308 -12.50 27.86 29.31
N GLY A 309 -13.21 26.91 29.94
CA GLY A 309 -14.60 27.08 30.42
C GLY A 309 -15.60 27.34 29.26
N ARG A 310 -15.23 26.98 28.02
CA ARG A 310 -16.06 27.13 26.81
C ARG A 310 -15.55 26.22 25.70
N GLU A 311 -16.35 26.01 24.65
CA GLU A 311 -15.97 25.30 23.48
C GLU A 311 -14.94 26.11 22.66
N VAL A 312 -13.68 25.68 22.65
CA VAL A 312 -12.56 26.21 21.87
C VAL A 312 -11.96 25.15 20.97
N CYS A 313 -12.37 23.89 21.16
CA CYS A 313 -11.81 22.74 20.47
C CYS A 313 -12.92 21.73 20.16
N GLU A 314 -13.07 21.40 18.88
CA GLU A 314 -13.92 20.32 18.40
C GLU A 314 -13.03 19.23 17.80
N VAL A 315 -13.23 17.98 18.21
CA VAL A 315 -12.42 16.84 17.80
C VAL A 315 -13.30 15.78 17.16
N SER A 316 -12.90 15.30 16.00
CA SER A 316 -13.52 14.16 15.34
C SER A 316 -12.49 13.07 15.02
N VAL A 317 -12.93 11.81 15.07
CA VAL A 317 -12.11 10.64 14.72
C VAL A 317 -12.89 9.80 13.72
N LYS A 318 -12.25 9.38 12.64
CA LYS A 318 -12.80 8.51 11.62
C LYS A 318 -11.90 7.30 11.43
N ASP A 319 -12.44 6.09 11.63
CA ASP A 319 -11.72 4.86 11.35
C ASP A 319 -11.48 4.71 9.84
N GLN A 320 -10.30 4.19 9.48
CA GLN A 320 -9.87 3.99 8.10
C GLN A 320 -9.83 2.51 7.74
N TYR A 321 -9.13 1.70 8.53
CA TYR A 321 -9.06 0.25 8.40
C TYR A 321 -8.68 -0.38 9.75
N TYR A 322 -8.82 -1.71 9.82
CA TYR A 322 -8.47 -2.50 11.00
C TYR A 322 -7.39 -3.51 10.68
N ASN A 323 -6.72 -4.00 11.73
CA ASN A 323 -5.67 -5.01 11.62
C ASN A 323 -6.23 -6.30 11.00
N MET A 324 -5.72 -6.69 9.81
CA MET A 324 -6.18 -7.89 9.11
C MET A 324 -5.93 -9.18 9.89
N TYR A 325 -5.02 -9.16 10.88
CA TYR A 325 -4.78 -10.30 11.75
C TYR A 325 -6.04 -10.78 12.48
N ASP A 326 -6.97 -9.87 12.78
CA ASP A 326 -8.24 -10.25 13.42
C ASP A 326 -9.09 -11.21 12.60
N ILE A 327 -8.92 -11.19 11.27
CA ILE A 327 -9.56 -12.13 10.33
C ILE A 327 -8.64 -13.31 10.01
N ILE A 328 -7.36 -13.03 9.72
CA ILE A 328 -6.41 -14.05 9.23
C ILE A 328 -6.06 -15.08 10.30
N LYS A 329 -6.01 -14.69 11.59
CA LYS A 329 -5.73 -15.64 12.71
C LYS A 329 -6.67 -16.86 12.74
N ASP A 330 -7.90 -16.70 12.27
CA ASP A 330 -8.90 -17.77 12.18
C ASP A 330 -8.89 -18.47 10.79
N ASN A 331 -8.03 -18.01 9.87
CA ASN A 331 -7.91 -18.46 8.49
C ASN A 331 -6.44 -18.67 8.08
N MET A 332 -5.62 -19.23 8.97
CA MET A 332 -4.17 -19.37 8.79
C MET A 332 -3.75 -20.28 7.61
N GLU A 333 -4.68 -20.91 6.94
CA GLU A 333 -4.39 -21.75 5.76
C GLU A 333 -3.68 -20.93 4.67
N CYS A 334 -4.17 -19.74 4.33
CA CYS A 334 -3.54 -18.86 3.34
C CYS A 334 -2.09 -18.50 3.71
N VAL A 335 -1.82 -18.19 4.98
CA VAL A 335 -0.46 -17.89 5.47
C VAL A 335 0.44 -19.13 5.38
N ASN A 336 -0.06 -20.30 5.77
CA ASN A 336 0.73 -21.54 5.75
C ASN A 336 1.06 -21.99 4.32
N VAL A 337 0.13 -21.82 3.38
CA VAL A 337 0.35 -22.11 1.95
C VAL A 337 1.44 -21.19 1.39
N ALA A 338 1.38 -19.88 1.68
CA ALA A 338 2.39 -18.93 1.24
C ALA A 338 3.77 -19.26 1.85
N LYS A 339 3.85 -19.57 3.15
CA LYS A 339 5.11 -19.98 3.80
C LYS A 339 5.72 -21.22 3.11
N ALA A 340 4.92 -22.24 2.89
CA ALA A 340 5.39 -23.47 2.22
C ALA A 340 5.86 -23.17 0.78
N ALA A 341 5.17 -22.28 0.05
CA ALA A 341 5.56 -21.87 -1.30
C ALA A 341 6.90 -21.11 -1.31
N MET A 342 7.13 -20.24 -0.34
CA MET A 342 8.40 -19.52 -0.16
C MET A 342 9.54 -20.47 0.19
N GLU A 343 9.34 -21.37 1.16
CA GLU A 343 10.33 -22.35 1.57
C GLU A 343 10.70 -23.29 0.41
N LYS A 344 9.73 -23.71 -0.41
CA LYS A 344 9.95 -24.49 -1.63
C LYS A 344 10.80 -23.74 -2.66
N ALA A 345 10.64 -22.42 -2.75
CA ALA A 345 11.47 -21.53 -3.59
C ALA A 345 12.85 -21.22 -2.98
N GLY A 346 13.18 -21.77 -1.80
CA GLY A 346 14.42 -21.53 -1.09
C GLY A 346 14.47 -20.18 -0.35
N ILE A 347 13.31 -19.60 -0.04
CA ILE A 347 13.18 -18.31 0.64
C ILE A 347 12.66 -18.53 2.06
N THR A 348 13.31 -17.91 3.04
CA THR A 348 12.81 -17.90 4.42
C THR A 348 11.75 -16.82 4.56
N PRO A 349 10.50 -17.17 4.96
CA PRO A 349 9.46 -16.18 5.18
C PRO A 349 9.81 -15.22 6.33
N ILE A 350 9.61 -13.92 6.11
CA ILE A 350 9.74 -12.85 7.10
C ILE A 350 8.34 -12.34 7.39
N CYS A 351 7.86 -12.58 8.62
CA CYS A 351 6.48 -12.29 9.02
C CYS A 351 6.43 -11.15 10.05
N ASP A 352 7.02 -10.03 9.71
CA ASP A 352 6.96 -8.84 10.55
C ASP A 352 5.63 -8.08 10.33
N PRO A 353 5.07 -7.42 11.36
CA PRO A 353 3.85 -6.64 11.20
C PRO A 353 4.10 -5.37 10.37
N ILE A 354 3.21 -5.09 9.43
CA ILE A 354 3.25 -3.84 8.65
C ILE A 354 2.93 -2.65 9.57
N ARG A 355 3.73 -1.60 9.49
CA ARG A 355 3.44 -0.32 10.16
C ARG A 355 2.60 0.63 9.29
N GLY A 356 1.71 0.07 8.53
CA GLY A 356 0.78 0.69 7.60
C GLY A 356 -0.45 -0.17 7.41
N GLY A 357 -1.12 -0.02 6.27
CA GLY A 357 -2.20 -0.85 5.79
C GLY A 357 -1.98 -1.18 4.32
N THR A 358 -2.73 -2.13 3.81
CA THR A 358 -2.82 -2.50 2.40
C THR A 358 -4.29 -2.72 2.04
N ASP A 359 -4.61 -2.84 0.77
CA ASP A 359 -5.94 -3.25 0.32
C ASP A 359 -6.37 -4.58 0.97
N GLY A 360 -5.42 -5.49 1.23
CA GLY A 360 -5.65 -6.74 1.93
C GLY A 360 -6.27 -6.57 3.32
N SER A 361 -5.99 -5.45 4.02
CA SER A 361 -6.60 -5.15 5.32
C SER A 361 -8.12 -5.00 5.19
N LYS A 362 -8.60 -4.21 4.23
CA LYS A 362 -10.04 -3.97 4.02
C LYS A 362 -10.73 -5.20 3.43
N ILE A 363 -10.11 -5.83 2.43
CA ILE A 363 -10.66 -7.01 1.74
C ILE A 363 -10.81 -8.18 2.71
N SER A 364 -9.89 -8.36 3.67
CA SER A 364 -10.02 -9.37 4.72
C SER A 364 -11.31 -9.19 5.53
N PHE A 365 -11.65 -7.96 5.91
CA PHE A 365 -12.90 -7.65 6.61
C PHE A 365 -14.15 -7.77 5.74
N MET A 366 -14.02 -7.81 4.41
CA MET A 366 -15.12 -8.10 3.48
C MET A 366 -15.38 -9.62 3.34
N GLY A 367 -14.56 -10.46 3.99
CA GLY A 367 -14.75 -11.91 4.07
C GLY A 367 -13.80 -12.73 3.21
N ILE A 368 -12.79 -12.13 2.60
CA ILE A 368 -11.72 -12.82 1.85
C ILE A 368 -10.39 -12.60 2.59
N PRO A 369 -9.90 -13.58 3.39
CA PRO A 369 -8.60 -13.48 4.05
C PRO A 369 -7.50 -13.19 3.03
N THR A 370 -6.79 -12.06 3.19
CA THR A 370 -5.88 -11.55 2.16
C THR A 370 -4.55 -11.07 2.79
N PRO A 371 -3.59 -11.97 3.06
CA PRO A 371 -2.23 -11.58 3.43
C PRO A 371 -1.48 -10.93 2.25
N ASN A 372 -0.40 -10.20 2.55
CA ASN A 372 0.44 -9.51 1.58
C ASN A 372 1.76 -10.25 1.36
N ILE A 373 2.23 -10.30 0.10
CA ILE A 373 3.48 -10.94 -0.34
C ILE A 373 4.36 -9.88 -1.01
N PHE A 374 5.67 -9.99 -0.86
CA PHE A 374 6.66 -9.09 -1.45
C PHE A 374 6.62 -9.07 -2.99
N THR A 375 7.08 -7.95 -3.55
CA THR A 375 7.33 -7.75 -4.98
C THR A 375 8.82 -7.67 -5.33
N GLY A 376 9.68 -7.28 -4.39
CA GLY A 376 11.08 -6.94 -4.64
C GLY A 376 11.27 -5.51 -5.14
N VAL A 377 10.32 -4.64 -4.86
CA VAL A 377 10.44 -3.18 -5.02
C VAL A 377 10.85 -2.56 -3.70
N GLU A 378 11.69 -1.53 -3.76
CA GLU A 378 12.29 -0.91 -2.58
C GLU A 378 12.31 0.61 -2.72
N ASN A 379 12.41 1.30 -1.58
CA ASN A 379 12.47 2.76 -1.49
C ASN A 379 11.25 3.44 -2.12
N LEU A 380 10.08 2.93 -1.84
CA LEU A 380 8.79 3.30 -2.42
C LEU A 380 8.49 4.80 -2.33
N HIS A 381 7.51 5.26 -3.11
CA HIS A 381 6.92 6.61 -3.07
C HIS A 381 7.91 7.75 -3.37
N GLY A 382 8.97 7.48 -4.16
CA GLY A 382 9.93 8.54 -4.49
C GLY A 382 10.89 8.20 -5.61
N ARG A 383 11.77 9.17 -5.92
CA ARG A 383 12.75 9.09 -7.01
C ARG A 383 13.82 8.00 -6.86
N HIS A 384 14.00 7.47 -5.67
CA HIS A 384 15.00 6.45 -5.36
C HIS A 384 14.42 5.04 -5.35
N GLU A 385 13.17 4.91 -5.74
CA GLU A 385 12.49 3.64 -5.92
C GLU A 385 13.22 2.78 -6.97
N PHE A 386 13.35 1.50 -6.67
CA PHE A 386 13.91 0.53 -7.60
C PHE A 386 13.23 -0.83 -7.44
N ALA A 387 13.20 -1.62 -8.53
CA ALA A 387 12.74 -3.00 -8.51
C ALA A 387 13.91 -3.95 -8.79
N CYS A 388 14.00 -5.04 -8.03
CA CYS A 388 14.98 -6.10 -8.23
C CYS A 388 14.40 -7.19 -9.14
N ILE A 389 14.92 -7.32 -10.36
CA ILE A 389 14.44 -8.30 -11.36
C ILE A 389 14.51 -9.75 -10.83
N ASP A 390 15.55 -10.06 -10.06
CA ASP A 390 15.74 -11.42 -9.53
C ASP A 390 14.71 -11.74 -8.45
N ASP A 391 14.34 -10.74 -7.64
CA ASP A 391 13.35 -10.90 -6.57
C ASP A 391 11.92 -10.94 -7.16
N MET A 392 11.61 -10.14 -8.19
CA MET A 392 10.38 -10.24 -8.97
C MET A 392 10.17 -11.65 -9.56
N LYS A 393 11.23 -12.25 -10.11
CA LYS A 393 11.15 -13.65 -10.60
C LYS A 393 10.83 -14.64 -9.48
N LYS A 394 11.30 -14.36 -8.27
CA LYS A 394 10.98 -15.19 -7.10
C LYS A 394 9.53 -15.02 -6.67
N ALA A 395 8.96 -13.83 -6.75
CA ALA A 395 7.53 -13.62 -6.51
C ALA A 395 6.66 -14.43 -7.52
N VAL A 396 7.02 -14.43 -8.80
CA VAL A 396 6.36 -15.29 -9.81
C VAL A 396 6.44 -16.77 -9.43
N GLU A 397 7.62 -17.27 -9.03
CA GLU A 397 7.82 -18.67 -8.59
C GLU A 397 6.92 -19.01 -7.39
N ILE A 398 6.78 -18.08 -6.45
CA ILE A 398 5.93 -18.26 -5.27
C ILE A 398 4.46 -18.31 -5.66
N ILE A 399 3.97 -17.41 -6.52
CA ILE A 399 2.59 -17.42 -7.02
C ILE A 399 2.26 -18.77 -7.65
N VAL A 400 3.15 -19.29 -8.52
CA VAL A 400 2.98 -20.61 -9.14
C VAL A 400 2.98 -21.73 -8.09
N ASN A 401 3.87 -21.67 -7.08
CA ASN A 401 3.92 -22.66 -6.02
C ASN A 401 2.68 -22.65 -5.11
N ILE A 402 2.09 -21.48 -4.85
CA ILE A 402 0.86 -21.32 -4.06
C ILE A 402 -0.31 -22.08 -4.69
N VAL A 403 -0.46 -21.98 -6.00
CA VAL A 403 -1.62 -22.55 -6.72
C VAL A 403 -1.43 -23.99 -7.13
N ASN A 404 -0.19 -24.48 -7.18
CA ASN A 404 0.13 -25.87 -7.54
C ASN A 404 -0.32 -26.84 -6.45
N ILE A 405 -1.31 -27.69 -6.76
CA ILE A 405 -1.86 -28.70 -5.82
C ILE A 405 -1.02 -29.98 -5.76
N GLU A 406 -0.15 -30.23 -6.73
CA GLU A 406 0.80 -31.33 -6.71
C GLU A 406 2.02 -30.94 -5.84
N LYS A 407 2.13 -31.58 -4.68
CA LYS A 407 3.20 -31.31 -3.69
C LYS A 407 4.54 -31.89 -4.07
#